data_948138a96150f7d5b3adeccebbd88d9c
#
_entry.id   948138a96150f7d5b3adeccebbd88d9c
#
_cell.length_a   1.000
_cell.length_b   1.000
_cell.length_c   1.000
_cell.angle_alpha   90.00
_cell.angle_beta   90.00
_cell.angle_gamma   90.00
#
_symmetry.space_group_name_H-M   'P 1'
#
loop_
_entity.id
_entity.type
_entity.pdbx_description
1 polymer ?
#
loop_
_entity_poly.entity_id
_entity_poly.type
_entity_poly.pdbx_seq_one_letter_code
_entity_poly.pdbx_strand_id
1 'polypeptide(L)'
;MTLSVSNLKRSIDFYQGLFGMPIQARQGASPSLRIGPGPQFLFLSPVGANGKPGINHWCVFTNNFNVDRTLAILAGHGIEKSNSNGAMKVRVRMRGPENGGAKEGTPEVYVGDPDGLVVQIQDSTYCGGAGLLGDICFADPEPAPTKGLLAMEDLSHFTIFVTDAKRSIDFYQSVFAMPVQAHQGPTPLLAVGNKGSFLTIAGGGGGRAGAPPPAASINHVSFRMRNFDPDKVTQTLLSYGLKPREKDARGPAGPLTTYISMRMPNRGGAPDGTPELYFTDPDGILLQIQDMSYCGGAGKRGEICMP
;
A
#
# COMPACT_ATOMS: atom_id res chain seq x y z
N MET A 1 -4.44 0.81 -4.06
CA MET A 1 -4.36 -0.15 -2.93
C MET A 1 -5.73 -0.30 -2.29
N THR A 2 -6.04 -1.48 -1.73
CA THR A 2 -7.33 -1.79 -1.12
C THR A 2 -7.20 -2.03 0.38
N LEU A 3 -8.00 -1.31 1.17
CA LEU A 3 -8.20 -1.53 2.60
C LEU A 3 -9.53 -2.24 2.82
N SER A 4 -9.51 -3.31 3.58
CA SER A 4 -10.71 -3.92 4.16
C SER A 4 -11.01 -3.23 5.50
N VAL A 5 -12.18 -2.61 5.61
CA VAL A 5 -12.56 -1.78 6.77
C VAL A 5 -13.81 -2.30 7.45
N SER A 6 -13.90 -2.17 8.77
CA SER A 6 -15.05 -2.66 9.52
C SER A 6 -16.29 -1.77 9.40
N ASN A 7 -16.10 -0.48 9.14
CA ASN A 7 -17.18 0.49 8.94
C ASN A 7 -16.79 1.47 7.84
N LEU A 8 -17.41 1.28 6.66
CA LEU A 8 -17.08 2.04 5.45
C LEU A 8 -17.27 3.56 5.66
N LYS A 9 -18.40 3.98 6.25
CA LYS A 9 -18.66 5.40 6.50
C LYS A 9 -17.62 6.03 7.41
N ARG A 10 -17.29 5.40 8.52
CA ARG A 10 -16.28 5.88 9.47
C ARG A 10 -14.91 6.03 8.80
N SER A 11 -14.53 5.08 7.95
CA SER A 11 -13.25 5.15 7.23
C SER A 11 -13.26 6.24 6.16
N ILE A 12 -14.36 6.42 5.42
CA ILE A 12 -14.51 7.53 4.47
C ILE A 12 -14.35 8.87 5.20
N ASP A 13 -15.11 9.06 6.29
CA ASP A 13 -15.06 10.29 7.10
C ASP A 13 -13.64 10.57 7.61
N PHE A 14 -12.92 9.54 8.04
CA PHE A 14 -11.54 9.65 8.51
C PHE A 14 -10.58 10.11 7.40
N TYR A 15 -10.55 9.41 6.27
CA TYR A 15 -9.61 9.72 5.17
C TYR A 15 -9.96 11.05 4.48
N GLN A 16 -11.23 11.35 4.30
CA GLN A 16 -11.65 12.63 3.74
C GLN A 16 -11.42 13.79 4.71
N GLY A 17 -11.74 13.63 5.99
CA GLY A 17 -11.53 14.68 6.99
C GLY A 17 -10.06 15.00 7.21
N LEU A 18 -9.19 13.98 7.28
CA LEU A 18 -7.77 14.17 7.51
C LEU A 18 -7.01 14.62 6.25
N PHE A 19 -7.31 14.03 5.10
CA PHE A 19 -6.51 14.23 3.87
C PHE A 19 -7.25 14.95 2.74
N GLY A 20 -8.54 15.19 2.88
CA GLY A 20 -9.32 15.84 1.82
C GLY A 20 -9.43 15.03 0.53
N MET A 21 -9.32 13.70 0.59
CA MET A 21 -9.30 12.82 -0.58
C MET A 21 -10.66 12.80 -1.29
N PRO A 22 -10.78 13.28 -2.54
CA PRO A 22 -12.02 13.18 -3.29
C PRO A 22 -12.27 11.75 -3.77
N ILE A 23 -13.52 11.39 -4.03
CA ILE A 23 -13.88 10.09 -4.60
C ILE A 23 -13.82 10.19 -6.13
N GLN A 24 -12.89 9.48 -6.75
CA GLN A 24 -12.71 9.46 -8.21
C GLN A 24 -13.53 8.39 -8.92
N ALA A 25 -13.94 7.35 -8.22
CA ALA A 25 -14.77 6.27 -8.74
C ALA A 25 -15.45 5.52 -7.60
N ARG A 26 -16.46 4.71 -7.94
CA ARG A 26 -17.12 3.79 -7.01
C ARG A 26 -17.22 2.40 -7.62
N GLN A 27 -17.04 1.38 -6.80
CA GLN A 27 -17.38 -0.01 -7.11
C GLN A 27 -18.54 -0.42 -6.18
N GLY A 28 -19.77 -0.28 -6.66
CA GLY A 28 -20.94 -0.31 -5.79
C GLY A 28 -20.88 0.80 -4.73
N ALA A 29 -21.02 0.46 -3.46
CA ALA A 29 -20.93 1.42 -2.35
C ALA A 29 -19.46 1.78 -1.98
N SER A 30 -18.49 1.03 -2.46
CA SER A 30 -17.07 1.18 -2.10
C SER A 30 -16.39 2.27 -2.92
N PRO A 31 -15.78 3.31 -2.29
CA PRO A 31 -15.16 4.41 -3.01
C PRO A 31 -13.68 4.15 -3.31
N SER A 32 -13.22 4.72 -4.42
CA SER A 32 -11.81 4.95 -4.73
C SER A 32 -11.46 6.38 -4.34
N LEU A 33 -10.81 6.56 -3.19
CA LEU A 33 -10.35 7.86 -2.69
C LEU A 33 -9.06 8.24 -3.40
N ARG A 34 -9.06 9.33 -4.18
CA ARG A 34 -7.89 9.76 -4.95
C ARG A 34 -6.80 10.32 -4.04
N ILE A 35 -5.57 9.88 -4.28
CA ILE A 35 -4.37 10.36 -3.59
C ILE A 35 -3.72 11.45 -4.45
N GLY A 36 -3.57 12.65 -3.88
CA GLY A 36 -2.98 13.78 -4.59
C GLY A 36 -3.62 14.06 -5.95
N PRO A 37 -2.82 14.29 -6.99
CA PRO A 37 -3.34 14.53 -8.34
C PRO A 37 -3.91 13.26 -9.00
N GLY A 38 -3.72 12.10 -8.41
CA GLY A 38 -4.09 10.79 -8.98
C GLY A 38 -3.11 10.32 -10.08
N PRO A 39 -3.42 9.23 -10.79
CA PRO A 39 -4.60 8.36 -10.64
C PRO A 39 -4.54 7.40 -9.44
N GLN A 40 -3.47 7.41 -8.64
CA GLN A 40 -3.36 6.55 -7.47
C GLN A 40 -4.52 6.76 -6.50
N PHE A 41 -4.98 5.68 -5.90
CA PHE A 41 -6.12 5.74 -4.98
C PHE A 41 -6.04 4.73 -3.86
N LEU A 42 -6.76 5.05 -2.80
CA LEU A 42 -7.09 4.18 -1.69
C LEU A 42 -8.51 3.67 -1.88
N PHE A 43 -8.65 2.37 -2.13
CA PHE A 43 -9.97 1.75 -2.25
C PHE A 43 -10.43 1.21 -0.89
N LEU A 44 -11.61 1.62 -0.45
CA LEU A 44 -12.19 1.16 0.81
C LEU A 44 -13.26 0.11 0.52
N SER A 45 -13.07 -1.09 1.06
CA SER A 45 -14.00 -2.21 0.93
C SER A 45 -14.46 -2.67 2.32
N PRO A 46 -15.76 -2.91 2.54
CA PRO A 46 -16.18 -3.50 3.81
C PRO A 46 -15.61 -4.91 3.96
N VAL A 47 -15.22 -5.27 5.17
CA VAL A 47 -14.86 -6.66 5.49
C VAL A 47 -16.08 -7.57 5.31
N GLY A 48 -15.87 -8.78 4.81
CA GLY A 48 -16.90 -9.81 4.81
C GLY A 48 -17.24 -10.28 6.25
N ALA A 49 -18.29 -11.04 6.40
CA ALA A 49 -18.85 -11.45 7.71
C ALA A 49 -17.83 -12.06 8.69
N ASN A 50 -16.80 -12.73 8.20
CA ASN A 50 -15.73 -13.34 9.00
C ASN A 50 -14.36 -12.70 8.76
N GLY A 51 -14.32 -11.54 8.08
CA GLY A 51 -13.09 -10.85 7.74
C GLY A 51 -12.55 -9.99 8.88
N LYS A 52 -11.28 -9.64 8.79
CA LYS A 52 -10.63 -8.68 9.69
C LYS A 52 -10.23 -7.45 8.89
N PRO A 53 -10.30 -6.24 9.48
CA PRO A 53 -9.73 -5.06 8.87
C PRO A 53 -8.24 -5.22 8.61
N GLY A 54 -7.77 -4.60 7.52
CA GLY A 54 -6.36 -4.66 7.15
C GLY A 54 -6.13 -4.26 5.70
N ILE A 55 -4.87 -4.26 5.28
CA ILE A 55 -4.52 -4.06 3.88
C ILE A 55 -4.76 -5.37 3.14
N ASN A 56 -5.73 -5.34 2.22
CA ASN A 56 -6.16 -6.53 1.48
C ASN A 56 -5.19 -6.89 0.36
N HIS A 57 -4.86 -5.90 -0.46
CA HIS A 57 -3.90 -6.04 -1.55
C HIS A 57 -3.39 -4.68 -2.02
N TRP A 58 -2.30 -4.69 -2.75
CA TRP A 58 -1.77 -3.53 -3.43
C TRP A 58 -1.78 -3.77 -4.95
N CYS A 59 -1.73 -2.70 -5.73
CA CYS A 59 -1.82 -2.77 -7.18
C CYS A 59 -0.58 -2.17 -7.82
N VAL A 60 -0.02 -2.88 -8.79
CA VAL A 60 1.01 -2.38 -9.70
C VAL A 60 0.41 -2.12 -11.08
N PHE A 61 0.92 -1.08 -11.72
CA PHE A 61 0.53 -0.73 -13.09
C PHE A 61 1.55 -1.25 -14.08
N THR A 62 1.05 -1.73 -15.22
CA THR A 62 1.89 -2.13 -16.35
C THR A 62 1.41 -1.41 -17.63
N ASN A 63 2.35 -1.00 -18.46
CA ASN A 63 2.02 -0.43 -19.75
C ASN A 63 1.53 -1.53 -20.71
N ASN A 64 0.58 -1.17 -21.57
CA ASN A 64 -0.01 -2.10 -22.53
C ASN A 64 -0.56 -3.37 -21.86
N PHE A 65 -1.31 -3.20 -20.78
CA PHE A 65 -1.94 -4.30 -20.05
C PHE A 65 -2.78 -5.18 -20.99
N ASN A 66 -2.51 -6.48 -20.94
CA ASN A 66 -3.27 -7.49 -21.65
C ASN A 66 -3.33 -8.76 -20.82
N VAL A 67 -4.52 -9.24 -20.53
CA VAL A 67 -4.76 -10.36 -19.60
C VAL A 67 -4.07 -11.63 -20.06
N ASP A 68 -4.24 -12.02 -21.33
CA ASP A 68 -3.71 -13.30 -21.85
C ASP A 68 -2.18 -13.29 -21.84
N ARG A 69 -1.56 -12.18 -22.27
CA ARG A 69 -0.11 -12.00 -22.20
C ARG A 69 0.38 -12.03 -20.76
N THR A 70 -0.33 -11.36 -19.85
CA THR A 70 0.03 -11.37 -18.42
C THR A 70 -0.03 -12.78 -17.85
N LEU A 71 -1.11 -13.52 -18.13
CA LEU A 71 -1.24 -14.91 -17.69
C LEU A 71 -0.14 -15.81 -18.26
N ALA A 72 0.23 -15.65 -19.54
CA ALA A 72 1.30 -16.42 -20.17
C ALA A 72 2.66 -16.16 -19.49
N ILE A 73 2.99 -14.90 -19.19
CA ILE A 73 4.20 -14.53 -18.44
C ILE A 73 4.18 -15.17 -17.06
N LEU A 74 3.10 -15.03 -16.31
CA LEU A 74 2.97 -15.57 -14.95
C LEU A 74 3.10 -17.11 -14.95
N ALA A 75 2.50 -17.80 -15.94
CA ALA A 75 2.64 -19.24 -16.10
C ALA A 75 4.10 -19.66 -16.33
N GLY A 76 4.88 -18.88 -17.09
CA GLY A 76 6.32 -19.07 -17.27
C GLY A 76 7.13 -18.98 -15.99
N HIS A 77 6.61 -18.33 -14.97
CA HIS A 77 7.18 -18.26 -13.61
C HIS A 77 6.57 -19.28 -12.63
N GLY A 78 5.81 -20.26 -13.11
CA GLY A 78 5.20 -21.29 -12.27
C GLY A 78 3.98 -20.81 -11.45
N ILE A 79 3.37 -19.68 -11.83
CA ILE A 79 2.16 -19.17 -11.19
C ILE A 79 0.94 -19.77 -11.88
N GLU A 80 0.17 -20.55 -11.15
CA GLU A 80 -0.93 -21.32 -11.69
C GLU A 80 -2.26 -20.53 -11.69
N LYS A 81 -3.02 -20.68 -12.78
CA LYS A 81 -4.39 -20.12 -12.85
C LYS A 81 -5.31 -20.80 -11.84
N SER A 82 -6.11 -20.00 -11.12
CA SER A 82 -7.00 -20.45 -10.06
C SER A 82 -8.26 -19.59 -9.98
N ASN A 83 -9.31 -20.11 -9.36
CA ASN A 83 -10.53 -19.35 -9.04
C ASN A 83 -10.44 -18.69 -7.65
N SER A 84 -9.39 -18.95 -6.88
CA SER A 84 -9.15 -18.38 -5.57
C SER A 84 -7.76 -17.77 -5.48
N ASN A 85 -7.58 -16.81 -4.56
CA ASN A 85 -6.26 -16.32 -4.20
C ASN A 85 -5.49 -17.38 -3.41
N GLY A 86 -4.18 -17.36 -3.46
CA GLY A 86 -3.29 -18.27 -2.74
C GLY A 86 -1.85 -18.12 -3.21
N ALA A 87 -0.92 -18.77 -2.52
CA ALA A 87 0.49 -18.75 -2.86
C ALA A 87 0.72 -19.27 -4.29
N MET A 88 1.46 -18.52 -5.10
CA MET A 88 1.77 -18.85 -6.50
C MET A 88 0.52 -19.16 -7.35
N LYS A 89 -0.57 -18.44 -7.09
CA LYS A 89 -1.83 -18.54 -7.84
C LYS A 89 -2.15 -17.21 -8.52
N VAL A 90 -2.73 -17.27 -9.72
CA VAL A 90 -3.30 -16.11 -10.41
C VAL A 90 -4.78 -16.29 -10.65
N ARG A 91 -5.56 -15.27 -10.29
CA ARG A 91 -7.00 -15.21 -10.52
C ARG A 91 -7.32 -13.98 -11.38
N VAL A 92 -8.18 -14.18 -12.36
CA VAL A 92 -8.80 -13.07 -13.12
C VAL A 92 -10.23 -12.90 -12.61
N ARG A 93 -10.54 -11.70 -12.12
CA ARG A 93 -11.92 -11.29 -11.81
C ARG A 93 -12.42 -10.42 -12.95
N MET A 94 -13.60 -10.71 -13.46
CA MET A 94 -14.32 -9.80 -14.34
C MET A 94 -15.27 -8.96 -13.50
N ARG A 95 -15.01 -7.64 -13.39
CA ARG A 95 -15.86 -6.72 -12.66
C ARG A 95 -16.93 -6.18 -13.61
N GLY A 96 -18.16 -6.62 -13.40
CA GLY A 96 -19.32 -6.22 -14.21
C GLY A 96 -19.88 -4.85 -13.83
N PRO A 97 -20.88 -4.36 -14.61
CA PRO A 97 -21.49 -3.05 -14.41
C PRO A 97 -22.12 -2.86 -13.02
N GLU A 98 -22.65 -3.90 -12.43
CA GLU A 98 -23.25 -3.90 -11.08
C GLU A 98 -22.24 -3.53 -9.98
N ASN A 99 -20.96 -3.73 -10.28
CA ASN A 99 -19.84 -3.35 -9.42
C ASN A 99 -19.01 -2.18 -10.01
N GLY A 100 -19.60 -1.38 -10.91
CA GLY A 100 -18.95 -0.22 -11.51
C GLY A 100 -17.90 -0.57 -12.59
N GLY A 101 -17.97 -1.76 -13.17
CA GLY A 101 -17.12 -2.16 -14.30
C GLY A 101 -17.73 -1.79 -15.66
N ALA A 102 -17.06 -2.14 -16.74
CA ALA A 102 -17.56 -2.03 -18.11
C ALA A 102 -18.75 -2.97 -18.36
N LYS A 103 -19.53 -2.71 -19.42
CA LYS A 103 -20.67 -3.54 -19.81
C LYS A 103 -20.25 -4.98 -20.08
N GLU A 104 -19.11 -5.17 -20.75
CA GLU A 104 -18.51 -6.47 -21.06
C GLU A 104 -17.56 -6.97 -19.94
N GLY A 105 -17.49 -6.26 -18.83
CA GLY A 105 -16.60 -6.52 -17.72
C GLY A 105 -15.26 -5.78 -17.79
N THR A 106 -14.71 -5.46 -16.63
CA THR A 106 -13.36 -4.92 -16.47
C THR A 106 -12.49 -6.03 -15.87
N PRO A 107 -11.48 -6.54 -16.60
CA PRO A 107 -10.62 -7.60 -16.08
C PRO A 107 -9.66 -7.07 -15.02
N GLU A 108 -9.56 -7.80 -13.92
CA GLU A 108 -8.67 -7.52 -12.80
C GLU A 108 -7.83 -8.77 -12.52
N VAL A 109 -6.50 -8.65 -12.63
CA VAL A 109 -5.58 -9.79 -12.44
C VAL A 109 -5.00 -9.73 -11.04
N TYR A 110 -5.21 -10.77 -10.25
CA TYR A 110 -4.72 -10.90 -8.87
C TYR A 110 -3.71 -12.04 -8.78
N VAL A 111 -2.52 -11.74 -8.32
CA VAL A 111 -1.41 -12.70 -8.18
C VAL A 111 -1.07 -12.86 -6.71
N GLY A 112 -1.03 -14.08 -6.22
CA GLY A 112 -0.46 -14.40 -4.91
C GLY A 112 1.05 -14.58 -5.01
N ASP A 113 1.79 -13.87 -4.18
CA ASP A 113 3.23 -14.10 -4.03
C ASP A 113 3.51 -15.48 -3.37
N PRO A 114 4.77 -15.85 -3.11
CA PRO A 114 5.09 -17.16 -2.49
C PRO A 114 4.44 -17.41 -1.12
N ASP A 115 4.01 -16.37 -0.42
CA ASP A 115 3.28 -16.46 0.84
C ASP A 115 1.76 -16.25 0.68
N GLY A 116 1.29 -16.01 -0.55
CA GLY A 116 -0.12 -15.76 -0.85
C GLY A 116 -0.55 -14.31 -0.64
N LEU A 117 0.39 -13.38 -0.41
CA LEU A 117 0.08 -11.94 -0.39
C LEU A 117 -0.31 -11.49 -1.80
N VAL A 118 -1.42 -10.77 -1.89
CA VAL A 118 -2.03 -10.47 -3.18
C VAL A 118 -1.50 -9.18 -3.77
N VAL A 119 -1.02 -9.28 -5.01
CA VAL A 119 -0.67 -8.14 -5.88
C VAL A 119 -1.68 -8.10 -7.02
N GLN A 120 -2.36 -6.98 -7.21
CA GLN A 120 -3.20 -6.75 -8.39
C GLN A 120 -2.34 -6.16 -9.51
N ILE A 121 -2.52 -6.64 -10.74
CA ILE A 121 -1.87 -6.09 -11.93
C ILE A 121 -2.95 -5.43 -12.79
N GLN A 122 -2.70 -4.17 -13.20
CA GLN A 122 -3.63 -3.40 -14.00
C GLN A 122 -2.90 -2.53 -15.04
N ASP A 123 -3.68 -1.95 -15.95
CA ASP A 123 -3.17 -0.95 -16.87
C ASP A 123 -2.70 0.31 -16.14
N SER A 124 -1.74 1.02 -16.73
CA SER A 124 -1.20 2.27 -16.14
C SER A 124 -2.23 3.40 -16.05
N THR A 125 -3.34 3.31 -16.78
CA THR A 125 -4.46 4.25 -16.73
C THR A 125 -5.52 3.88 -15.70
N TYR A 126 -5.46 2.69 -15.11
CA TYR A 126 -6.46 2.19 -14.17
C TYR A 126 -6.66 3.13 -12.98
N CYS A 127 -7.87 3.64 -12.84
CA CYS A 127 -8.26 4.53 -11.74
C CYS A 127 -9.37 3.94 -10.83
N GLY A 128 -9.66 2.65 -10.98
CA GLY A 128 -10.68 1.94 -10.20
C GLY A 128 -12.12 2.15 -10.67
N GLY A 129 -12.33 2.81 -11.80
CA GLY A 129 -13.63 3.16 -12.34
C GLY A 129 -14.16 2.23 -13.44
N ALA A 130 -15.05 2.74 -14.26
CA ALA A 130 -15.65 2.04 -15.39
C ALA A 130 -14.67 1.92 -16.58
N GLY A 131 -15.14 1.40 -17.73
CA GLY A 131 -14.31 1.15 -18.91
C GLY A 131 -13.61 -0.20 -18.88
N LEU A 132 -13.10 -0.60 -20.04
CA LEU A 132 -12.48 -1.93 -20.20
C LEU A 132 -11.25 -2.11 -19.30
N LEU A 133 -10.47 -1.04 -19.12
CA LEU A 133 -9.27 -1.03 -18.29
C LEU A 133 -9.52 -0.46 -16.88
N GLY A 134 -10.78 -0.10 -16.53
CA GLY A 134 -11.09 0.59 -15.28
C GLY A 134 -10.58 2.03 -15.24
N ASP A 135 -10.41 2.63 -16.42
CA ASP A 135 -9.76 3.92 -16.67
C ASP A 135 -10.75 5.09 -16.78
N ILE A 136 -12.05 4.81 -16.80
CA ILE A 136 -13.08 5.85 -16.83
C ILE A 136 -13.48 6.17 -15.38
N CYS A 137 -12.92 7.25 -14.85
CA CYS A 137 -13.30 7.81 -13.57
C CYS A 137 -14.31 8.95 -13.74
N PHE A 138 -14.87 9.44 -12.64
CA PHE A 138 -15.76 10.59 -12.67
C PHE A 138 -15.03 11.79 -13.30
N ALA A 139 -15.67 12.45 -14.25
CA ALA A 139 -15.14 13.66 -14.89
C ALA A 139 -14.84 14.73 -13.81
N ASP A 140 -15.78 14.91 -12.89
CA ASP A 140 -15.64 15.73 -11.68
C ASP A 140 -15.69 14.78 -10.48
N PRO A 141 -14.55 14.49 -9.84
CA PRO A 141 -14.54 13.67 -8.63
C PRO A 141 -15.45 14.24 -7.54
N GLU A 142 -16.16 13.37 -6.83
CA GLU A 142 -16.95 13.79 -5.68
C GLU A 142 -16.01 14.45 -4.64
N PRO A 143 -16.16 15.74 -4.34
CA PRO A 143 -15.23 16.42 -3.44
C PRO A 143 -15.36 15.87 -2.01
N ALA A 144 -14.25 15.89 -1.27
CA ALA A 144 -14.33 15.69 0.16
C ALA A 144 -15.12 16.83 0.83
N PRO A 145 -15.81 16.59 1.95
CA PRO A 145 -16.55 17.63 2.68
C PRO A 145 -15.67 18.79 3.14
N THR A 146 -14.38 18.55 3.32
CA THR A 146 -13.37 19.53 3.74
C THR A 146 -12.11 19.40 2.89
N LYS A 147 -11.29 20.45 2.88
CA LYS A 147 -9.96 20.43 2.22
C LYS A 147 -9.01 19.38 2.79
N GLY A 148 -9.27 18.90 4.01
CA GLY A 148 -8.33 18.08 4.77
C GLY A 148 -7.25 18.92 5.45
N LEU A 149 -6.58 18.31 6.40
CA LEU A 149 -5.53 18.94 7.21
C LEU A 149 -4.12 18.65 6.68
N LEU A 150 -3.95 17.52 6.00
CA LEU A 150 -2.68 17.06 5.44
C LEU A 150 -2.87 16.72 3.96
N ALA A 151 -2.10 17.36 3.08
CA ALA A 151 -2.17 17.09 1.63
C ALA A 151 -1.17 15.98 1.25
N MET A 152 -1.68 14.85 0.78
CA MET A 152 -0.86 13.75 0.25
C MET A 152 -0.60 13.95 -1.24
N GLU A 153 0.59 13.58 -1.71
CA GLU A 153 0.97 13.68 -3.12
C GLU A 153 0.85 12.35 -3.85
N ASP A 154 1.42 11.30 -3.28
CA ASP A 154 1.39 9.95 -3.86
C ASP A 154 1.68 8.86 -2.82
N LEU A 155 1.73 7.60 -3.28
CA LEU A 155 2.17 6.45 -2.50
C LEU A 155 3.69 6.32 -2.57
N SER A 156 4.34 6.23 -1.41
CA SER A 156 5.78 6.04 -1.27
C SER A 156 6.16 4.57 -1.40
N HIS A 157 5.68 3.76 -0.49
CA HIS A 157 6.08 2.35 -0.43
C HIS A 157 5.06 1.46 0.27
N PHE A 158 5.26 0.16 0.11
CA PHE A 158 4.61 -0.89 0.87
C PHE A 158 5.66 -1.67 1.64
N THR A 159 5.31 -2.09 2.84
CA THR A 159 6.11 -3.05 3.61
C THR A 159 5.30 -4.33 3.80
N ILE A 160 5.90 -5.45 3.41
CA ILE A 160 5.32 -6.78 3.60
C ILE A 160 6.17 -7.59 4.58
N PHE A 161 5.50 -8.35 5.43
CA PHE A 161 6.13 -9.39 6.23
C PHE A 161 5.93 -10.74 5.53
N VAL A 162 7.01 -11.49 5.38
CA VAL A 162 7.04 -12.75 4.65
C VAL A 162 7.70 -13.84 5.49
N THR A 163 7.42 -15.10 5.16
CA THR A 163 8.01 -16.23 5.87
C THR A 163 9.47 -16.49 5.47
N ASP A 164 9.84 -16.16 4.21
CA ASP A 164 11.19 -16.26 3.66
C ASP A 164 11.50 -15.04 2.78
N ALA A 165 12.32 -14.13 3.31
CA ALA A 165 12.64 -12.89 2.63
C ALA A 165 13.38 -13.12 1.30
N LYS A 166 14.32 -14.08 1.26
CA LYS A 166 15.08 -14.37 0.03
C LYS A 166 14.15 -14.87 -1.07
N ARG A 167 13.29 -15.83 -0.78
CA ARG A 167 12.30 -16.37 -1.74
C ARG A 167 11.39 -15.27 -2.28
N SER A 168 10.93 -14.37 -1.42
CA SER A 168 10.06 -13.27 -1.84
C SER A 168 10.82 -12.22 -2.65
N ILE A 169 12.06 -11.87 -2.30
CA ILE A 169 12.91 -10.98 -3.09
C ILE A 169 13.12 -11.55 -4.49
N ASP A 170 13.54 -12.82 -4.59
CA ASP A 170 13.75 -13.51 -5.86
C ASP A 170 12.47 -13.52 -6.72
N PHE A 171 11.30 -13.70 -6.09
CA PHE A 171 10.00 -13.64 -6.76
C PHE A 171 9.71 -12.24 -7.35
N TYR A 172 9.78 -11.18 -6.53
CA TYR A 172 9.47 -9.83 -7.00
C TYR A 172 10.48 -9.33 -8.04
N GLN A 173 11.74 -9.72 -7.93
CA GLN A 173 12.75 -9.40 -8.95
C GLN A 173 12.53 -10.15 -10.25
N SER A 174 12.21 -11.45 -10.20
CA SER A 174 12.04 -12.26 -11.42
C SER A 174 10.72 -12.02 -12.13
N VAL A 175 9.61 -11.88 -11.38
CA VAL A 175 8.26 -11.74 -11.97
C VAL A 175 7.96 -10.30 -12.37
N PHE A 176 8.36 -9.31 -11.54
CA PHE A 176 8.04 -7.90 -11.74
C PHE A 176 9.24 -7.05 -12.15
N ALA A 177 10.43 -7.66 -12.33
CA ALA A 177 11.67 -6.96 -12.70
C ALA A 177 12.00 -5.76 -11.79
N MET A 178 11.72 -5.88 -10.48
CA MET A 178 11.96 -4.81 -9.51
C MET A 178 13.43 -4.76 -9.11
N PRO A 179 14.21 -3.74 -9.53
CA PRO A 179 15.62 -3.63 -9.13
C PRO A 179 15.75 -3.19 -7.67
N VAL A 180 16.91 -3.39 -7.07
CA VAL A 180 17.21 -2.83 -5.76
C VAL A 180 17.43 -1.34 -5.87
N GLN A 181 16.70 -0.55 -5.09
CA GLN A 181 16.76 0.91 -5.06
C GLN A 181 17.63 1.46 -3.93
N ALA A 182 17.57 0.83 -2.77
CA ALA A 182 18.28 1.23 -1.56
C ALA A 182 18.41 0.04 -0.60
N HIS A 183 19.04 0.23 0.55
CA HIS A 183 19.08 -0.74 1.63
C HIS A 183 18.69 -0.13 2.97
N GLN A 184 17.97 -0.88 3.78
CA GLN A 184 17.78 -0.61 5.21
C GLN A 184 18.54 -1.68 6.02
N GLY A 185 19.76 -1.35 6.42
CA GLY A 185 20.68 -2.36 6.94
C GLY A 185 20.94 -3.44 5.87
N PRO A 186 20.76 -4.73 6.17
CA PRO A 186 20.93 -5.81 5.19
C PRO A 186 19.74 -5.98 4.23
N THR A 187 18.62 -5.30 4.50
CA THR A 187 17.36 -5.51 3.75
C THR A 187 17.35 -4.66 2.47
N PRO A 188 17.30 -5.28 1.28
CA PRO A 188 17.14 -4.54 0.03
C PRO A 188 15.70 -4.00 -0.09
N LEU A 189 15.57 -2.82 -0.67
CA LEU A 189 14.31 -2.19 -1.04
C LEU A 189 14.17 -2.27 -2.55
N LEU A 190 13.09 -2.88 -3.01
CA LEU A 190 12.86 -3.12 -4.43
C LEU A 190 12.09 -1.95 -5.05
N ALA A 191 12.63 -1.32 -6.08
CA ALA A 191 11.99 -0.20 -6.77
C ALA A 191 10.68 -0.63 -7.44
N VAL A 192 9.63 0.19 -7.28
CA VAL A 192 8.35 0.06 -7.97
C VAL A 192 8.20 1.23 -8.93
N GLY A 193 8.39 0.96 -10.21
CA GLY A 193 8.45 2.01 -11.24
C GLY A 193 9.70 2.87 -11.11
N ASN A 194 9.62 4.11 -11.56
CA ASN A 194 10.77 5.01 -11.71
C ASN A 194 10.68 6.32 -10.91
N LYS A 195 9.73 6.39 -9.97
CA LYS A 195 9.46 7.61 -9.16
C LYS A 195 9.92 7.50 -7.70
N GLY A 196 10.84 6.60 -7.40
CA GLY A 196 11.34 6.41 -6.03
C GLY A 196 10.39 5.64 -5.10
N SER A 197 9.29 5.10 -5.61
CA SER A 197 8.43 4.19 -4.83
C SER A 197 9.09 2.82 -4.72
N PHE A 198 8.83 2.10 -3.64
CA PHE A 198 9.50 0.82 -3.39
C PHE A 198 8.67 -0.17 -2.58
N LEU A 199 9.09 -1.42 -2.61
CA LEU A 199 8.60 -2.51 -1.77
C LEU A 199 9.69 -2.88 -0.75
N THR A 200 9.34 -2.86 0.52
CA THR A 200 10.18 -3.39 1.60
C THR A 200 9.70 -4.80 1.94
N ILE A 201 10.63 -5.76 1.89
CA ILE A 201 10.36 -7.16 2.25
C ILE A 201 11.07 -7.47 3.55
N ALA A 202 10.32 -7.59 4.62
CA ALA A 202 10.82 -7.93 5.93
C ALA A 202 10.34 -9.34 6.34
N GLY A 203 11.19 -10.11 6.96
CA GLY A 203 10.79 -11.43 7.46
C GLY A 203 11.94 -12.43 7.54
N GLY A 204 11.62 -13.63 7.91
CA GLY A 204 12.55 -14.78 7.91
C GLY A 204 13.54 -14.84 9.07
N GLY A 205 13.55 -13.92 10.06
CA GLY A 205 14.64 -13.97 11.03
C GLY A 205 14.48 -13.21 12.35
N GLY A 206 13.36 -12.61 12.63
CA GLY A 206 13.16 -11.78 13.84
C GLY A 206 12.34 -12.41 14.97
N GLY A 207 11.94 -13.65 14.82
CA GLY A 207 11.23 -14.40 15.87
C GLY A 207 12.20 -14.80 17.00
N ARG A 208 11.70 -14.72 18.24
CA ARG A 208 12.37 -15.32 19.40
C ARG A 208 12.70 -16.77 19.04
N ALA A 209 13.93 -17.24 19.31
CA ALA A 209 14.32 -18.61 19.04
C ALA A 209 13.25 -19.60 19.55
N GLY A 210 12.70 -20.42 18.64
CA GLY A 210 11.61 -21.36 18.94
C GLY A 210 10.17 -20.83 18.76
N ALA A 211 9.97 -19.56 18.43
CA ALA A 211 8.64 -19.05 18.05
C ALA A 211 8.35 -19.34 16.57
N PRO A 212 7.12 -19.71 16.18
CA PRO A 212 6.76 -19.82 14.77
C PRO A 212 6.96 -18.48 14.07
N PRO A 213 7.38 -18.47 12.79
CA PRO A 213 7.49 -17.23 12.04
C PRO A 213 6.14 -16.51 12.02
N PRO A 214 6.11 -15.16 12.09
CA PRO A 214 4.87 -14.42 11.98
C PRO A 214 4.19 -14.73 10.65
N ALA A 215 2.88 -14.80 10.66
CA ALA A 215 2.10 -14.99 9.44
C ALA A 215 2.41 -13.87 8.45
N ALA A 216 2.52 -14.22 7.18
CA ALA A 216 2.75 -13.24 6.11
C ALA A 216 1.60 -12.21 6.08
N SER A 217 1.95 -10.94 5.89
CA SER A 217 0.98 -9.84 5.89
C SER A 217 1.51 -8.62 5.16
N ILE A 218 0.61 -7.81 4.62
CA ILE A 218 0.96 -6.45 4.20
C ILE A 218 0.92 -5.59 5.47
N ASN A 219 2.08 -5.15 5.94
CA ASN A 219 2.21 -4.52 7.24
C ASN A 219 1.73 -3.06 7.22
N HIS A 220 2.23 -2.27 6.27
CA HIS A 220 1.81 -0.87 6.11
C HIS A 220 2.03 -0.37 4.69
N VAL A 221 1.42 0.77 4.43
CA VAL A 221 1.65 1.58 3.25
C VAL A 221 2.05 2.99 3.68
N SER A 222 2.91 3.61 2.91
CA SER A 222 3.38 4.97 3.15
C SER A 222 2.89 5.92 2.07
N PHE A 223 2.47 7.12 2.51
CA PHE A 223 2.18 8.27 1.66
C PHE A 223 3.37 9.23 1.65
N ARG A 224 3.52 9.98 0.57
CA ARG A 224 4.44 11.13 0.51
C ARG A 224 3.67 12.44 0.56
N MET A 225 4.26 13.41 1.25
CA MET A 225 3.76 14.78 1.27
C MET A 225 4.89 15.79 1.07
N ARG A 226 4.56 16.96 0.52
CA ARG A 226 5.48 18.07 0.41
C ARG A 226 5.70 18.73 1.77
N ASN A 227 6.91 19.28 1.96
CA ASN A 227 7.27 20.01 3.18
C ASN A 227 7.00 19.19 4.45
N PHE A 228 7.34 17.89 4.41
CA PHE A 228 7.17 16.99 5.54
C PHE A 228 7.98 17.49 6.75
N ASP A 229 7.25 17.79 7.80
CA ASP A 229 7.79 18.13 9.11
C ASP A 229 7.13 17.18 10.13
N PRO A 230 7.87 16.19 10.66
CA PRO A 230 7.28 15.14 11.48
C PRO A 230 6.61 15.67 12.74
N ASP A 231 7.12 16.76 13.33
CA ASP A 231 6.53 17.34 14.55
C ASP A 231 5.20 18.03 14.25
N LYS A 232 5.14 18.84 13.18
CA LYS A 232 3.89 19.50 12.75
C LYS A 232 2.83 18.48 12.31
N VAL A 233 3.25 17.45 11.56
CA VAL A 233 2.32 16.40 11.16
C VAL A 233 1.80 15.64 12.38
N THR A 234 2.66 15.31 13.35
CA THR A 234 2.25 14.68 14.61
C THR A 234 1.24 15.54 15.36
N GLN A 235 1.50 16.84 15.51
CA GLN A 235 0.55 17.75 16.17
C GLN A 235 -0.80 17.81 15.43
N THR A 236 -0.79 17.81 14.10
CA THR A 236 -2.02 17.77 13.29
C THR A 236 -2.80 16.48 13.53
N LEU A 237 -2.13 15.32 13.56
CA LEU A 237 -2.77 14.03 13.86
C LEU A 237 -3.37 14.01 15.27
N LEU A 238 -2.65 14.52 16.27
CA LEU A 238 -3.15 14.62 17.64
C LEU A 238 -4.37 15.55 17.73
N SER A 239 -4.34 16.68 17.06
CA SER A 239 -5.46 17.64 17.02
C SER A 239 -6.68 17.05 16.29
N TYR A 240 -6.47 16.14 15.34
CA TYR A 240 -7.53 15.42 14.64
C TYR A 240 -8.17 14.30 15.49
N GLY A 241 -7.57 13.97 16.64
CA GLY A 241 -8.12 13.00 17.59
C GLY A 241 -7.34 11.68 17.70
N LEU A 242 -6.18 11.57 17.05
CA LEU A 242 -5.29 10.46 17.30
C LEU A 242 -4.62 10.62 18.67
N LYS A 243 -4.15 9.50 19.23
CA LYS A 243 -3.43 9.48 20.50
C LYS A 243 -1.97 9.13 20.27
N PRO A 244 -1.03 9.65 21.06
CA PRO A 244 0.34 9.20 21.01
C PRO A 244 0.40 7.71 21.44
N ARG A 245 1.25 6.93 20.77
CA ARG A 245 1.54 5.58 21.22
C ARG A 245 2.25 5.63 22.57
N GLU A 246 1.86 4.77 23.50
CA GLU A 246 2.56 4.64 24.78
C GLU A 246 4.04 4.29 24.55
N LYS A 247 4.91 4.92 25.33
CA LYS A 247 6.38 4.89 25.13
C LYS A 247 6.96 3.48 25.12
N ASP A 248 6.43 2.60 25.93
CA ASP A 248 6.91 1.21 26.09
C ASP A 248 5.95 0.17 25.49
N ALA A 249 4.98 0.62 24.68
CA ALA A 249 4.02 -0.28 24.06
C ALA A 249 4.71 -1.28 23.13
N ARG A 250 4.44 -2.56 23.34
CA ARG A 250 4.89 -3.66 22.48
C ARG A 250 3.74 -4.13 21.59
N GLY A 251 4.10 -4.65 20.39
CA GLY A 251 3.11 -5.15 19.45
C GLY A 251 2.52 -4.08 18.52
N PRO A 252 1.44 -4.38 17.78
CA PRO A 252 0.78 -3.45 16.88
C PRO A 252 0.21 -2.24 17.64
N ALA A 253 0.26 -1.06 17.01
CA ALA A 253 -0.43 0.12 17.54
C ALA A 253 -1.95 -0.10 17.47
N GLY A 254 -2.67 0.34 18.51
CA GLY A 254 -4.13 0.33 18.50
C GLY A 254 -4.72 1.36 17.53
N PRO A 255 -6.06 1.36 17.32
CA PRO A 255 -6.72 2.34 16.46
C PRO A 255 -6.45 3.79 16.88
N LEU A 256 -6.39 4.68 15.89
CA LEU A 256 -6.22 6.13 16.08
C LEU A 256 -4.99 6.48 16.93
N THR A 257 -3.86 5.86 16.64
CA THR A 257 -2.59 6.06 17.33
C THR A 257 -1.56 6.68 16.38
N THR A 258 -0.65 7.51 16.88
CA THR A 258 0.47 8.05 16.11
C THR A 258 1.78 7.98 16.88
N TYR A 259 2.91 7.79 16.17
CA TYR A 259 4.25 7.78 16.74
C TYR A 259 5.32 8.02 15.66
N ILE A 260 6.48 8.47 16.09
CA ILE A 260 7.67 8.55 15.25
C ILE A 260 8.62 7.43 15.64
N SER A 261 9.10 6.67 14.66
CA SER A 261 10.21 5.74 14.80
C SER A 261 11.46 6.35 14.16
N MET A 262 12.57 6.39 14.92
CA MET A 262 13.84 6.86 14.38
C MET A 262 14.60 5.67 13.77
N ARG A 263 14.82 5.69 12.46
CA ARG A 263 15.68 4.74 11.79
C ARG A 263 17.13 5.20 11.90
N MET A 264 17.89 4.53 12.78
CA MET A 264 19.28 4.86 13.11
C MET A 264 20.28 4.33 12.05
N PRO A 265 21.55 4.76 12.05
CA PRO A 265 22.56 4.36 11.06
C PRO A 265 22.74 2.85 10.90
N ASN A 266 22.66 2.09 12.00
CA ASN A 266 22.75 0.61 11.96
C ASN A 266 21.60 -0.06 11.19
N ARG A 267 20.55 0.70 10.86
CA ARG A 267 19.42 0.29 10.03
C ARG A 267 19.33 1.10 8.73
N GLY A 268 20.45 1.72 8.31
CA GLY A 268 20.53 2.52 7.09
C GLY A 268 19.88 3.90 7.19
N GLY A 269 19.74 4.46 8.40
CA GLY A 269 19.30 5.83 8.60
C GLY A 269 20.44 6.84 8.56
N ALA A 270 20.10 8.12 8.64
CA ALA A 270 21.06 9.23 8.80
C ALA A 270 21.82 9.13 10.14
N PRO A 271 22.97 9.81 10.31
CA PRO A 271 23.70 9.84 11.57
C PRO A 271 22.83 10.26 12.77
N ASP A 272 21.95 11.24 12.56
CA ASP A 272 21.00 11.71 13.59
C ASP A 272 19.68 10.93 13.61
N GLY A 273 19.59 9.89 12.82
CA GLY A 273 18.35 9.14 12.56
C GLY A 273 17.50 9.73 11.44
N THR A 274 16.76 8.86 10.77
CA THR A 274 15.73 9.22 9.78
C THR A 274 14.36 9.07 10.45
N PRO A 275 13.57 10.14 10.62
CA PRO A 275 12.26 10.05 11.24
C PRO A 275 11.28 9.36 10.30
N GLU A 276 10.57 8.37 10.82
CA GLU A 276 9.51 7.63 10.16
C GLU A 276 8.22 7.83 10.95
N LEU A 277 7.28 8.60 10.41
CA LEU A 277 6.04 8.91 11.11
C LEU A 277 4.97 7.88 10.75
N TYR A 278 4.47 7.20 11.75
CA TYR A 278 3.42 6.19 11.65
C TYR A 278 2.13 6.66 12.32
N PHE A 279 1.01 6.25 11.75
CA PHE A 279 -0.30 6.38 12.38
C PHE A 279 -1.20 5.22 12.02
N THR A 280 -2.26 5.02 12.78
CA THR A 280 -3.27 4.02 12.50
C THR A 280 -4.62 4.67 12.24
N ASP A 281 -5.36 4.10 11.31
CA ASP A 281 -6.73 4.50 11.01
C ASP A 281 -7.72 4.00 12.10
N PRO A 282 -9.02 4.27 11.97
CA PRO A 282 -10.03 3.83 12.94
C PRO A 282 -10.14 2.31 13.14
N ASP A 283 -9.60 1.51 12.23
CA ASP A 283 -9.54 0.06 12.33
C ASP A 283 -8.18 -0.47 12.83
N GLY A 284 -7.22 0.43 13.11
CA GLY A 284 -5.88 0.06 13.50
C GLY A 284 -4.97 -0.33 12.32
N ILE A 285 -5.38 -0.02 11.08
CA ILE A 285 -4.54 -0.26 9.91
C ILE A 285 -3.37 0.72 9.95
N LEU A 286 -2.15 0.18 9.87
CA LEU A 286 -0.92 0.97 9.99
C LEU A 286 -0.61 1.68 8.66
N LEU A 287 -0.36 2.97 8.77
CA LEU A 287 -0.03 3.88 7.68
C LEU A 287 1.21 4.69 8.07
N GLN A 288 1.93 5.19 7.07
CA GLN A 288 3.12 6.01 7.27
C GLN A 288 3.02 7.27 6.41
N ILE A 289 3.63 8.36 6.87
CA ILE A 289 3.79 9.59 6.09
C ILE A 289 5.27 9.91 6.02
N GLN A 290 5.75 10.28 4.82
CA GLN A 290 7.13 10.63 4.55
C GLN A 290 7.26 11.84 3.62
N ASP A 291 8.47 12.38 3.55
CA ASP A 291 8.81 13.44 2.62
C ASP A 291 8.79 12.96 1.16
N MET A 292 8.59 13.88 0.22
CA MET A 292 8.64 13.59 -1.22
C MET A 292 9.96 12.98 -1.68
N SER A 293 11.08 13.30 -1.01
CA SER A 293 12.40 12.75 -1.32
C SER A 293 12.64 11.36 -0.77
N TYR A 294 11.75 10.84 0.07
CA TYR A 294 11.95 9.56 0.74
C TYR A 294 11.98 8.39 -0.24
N CYS A 295 13.12 7.74 -0.33
CA CYS A 295 13.35 6.55 -1.15
C CYS A 295 13.80 5.32 -0.35
N GLY A 296 13.72 5.40 0.99
CA GLY A 296 14.09 4.33 1.88
C GLY A 296 15.59 4.20 2.17
N GLY A 297 16.45 5.04 1.55
CA GLY A 297 17.88 5.04 1.76
C GLY A 297 18.34 5.80 3.01
N ALA A 298 19.64 6.04 3.12
CA ALA A 298 20.21 6.87 4.20
C ALA A 298 19.82 8.35 4.00
N GLY A 299 20.25 9.22 4.90
CA GLY A 299 19.87 10.63 4.90
C GLY A 299 18.71 10.90 5.85
N LYS A 300 18.58 12.17 6.29
CA LYS A 300 17.62 12.57 7.32
C LYS A 300 16.17 12.30 6.91
N ARG A 301 15.85 12.43 5.62
CA ARG A 301 14.52 12.16 5.05
C ARG A 301 14.47 10.87 4.22
N GLY A 302 15.55 10.05 4.28
CA GLY A 302 15.66 8.82 3.52
C GLY A 302 15.84 9.05 2.02
N GLU A 303 16.49 10.16 1.62
CA GLU A 303 16.66 10.56 0.21
C GLU A 303 17.87 9.98 -0.50
N ILE A 304 18.73 9.22 0.16
CA ILE A 304 19.90 8.62 -0.49
C ILE A 304 19.49 7.26 -1.06
N CYS A 305 19.25 7.24 -2.35
CA CYS A 305 19.01 6.02 -3.11
C CYS A 305 20.28 5.58 -3.83
N MET A 306 20.36 4.32 -4.23
CA MET A 306 21.41 3.86 -5.13
C MET A 306 21.19 4.48 -6.53
N PRO A 307 22.27 4.85 -7.23
CA PRO A 307 22.18 5.40 -8.58
C PRO A 307 21.62 4.39 -9.59
#